data_f02abeae9d81b88d0123b1d9383c7a48
#
_entry.id   f02abeae9d81b88d0123b1d9383c7a48
#
_cell.length_a   1.000
_cell.length_b   1.000
_cell.length_c   1.000
_cell.angle_alpha   90.00
_cell.angle_beta   90.00
_cell.angle_gamma   90.00
#
_symmetry.space_group_name_H-M   'P 1'
#
loop_
_entity.id
_entity.type
_entity.pdbx_description
1 polymer ?
#
loop_
_entity_poly.entity_id
_entity_poly.type
_entity_poly.pdbx_seq_one_letter_code
_entity_poly.pdbx_strand_id
1 'polypeptide(L)'
;METGYGKKKKKSVGFSTSTITSEDISPGAVTIVDAIRGKFTNVQVAYNQDGAATGNKPQIYVRGGSLSINNSAAAIFDVEGLIYTEVPDFIDPQQIESITLLRSMGATNRYGSQGRGGVFLIKMKSLSRKAERLLNSLKVKGNDYKEQVSRIDFDSLKPYYVKDFIQAKTLSEAKQQFVTLKDGVYKLSVPFHIESFDYFKNIDKEFAINILKSIAEKAKDNPKALKTIAYKLEEIGEFKNAKIIYQRLLSIRPLDEQSYRDLALIYKENEDYDLAASLFDIMLNNKLKNVNMLGLQETVVNEAAHLYFTQLDKLTLTDFPLKTLKTYVPKNDWRNFGFDYRIIFDWNDPAVEFNVQFVGPKKKYYDWSHTVLDDKDLLEDELNYGYNTEEFIIEKSDKGKWLINIENYTIQDESNPTYIKY
;
A
#
# COMPACT_ATOMS: atom_id res chain seq x y z
N MET A 1 0.29 17.20 9.50
CA MET A 1 1.74 17.02 9.33
C MET A 1 1.93 15.75 8.53
N GLU A 2 2.63 15.80 7.44
CA GLU A 2 2.93 14.63 6.63
C GLU A 2 4.04 13.79 7.24
N THR A 3 3.84 12.50 7.32
CA THR A 3 4.83 11.52 7.78
C THR A 3 4.96 10.47 6.68
N GLY A 4 6.00 9.66 6.72
CA GLY A 4 6.11 8.52 5.81
C GLY A 4 4.92 7.53 5.88
N TYR A 5 4.02 7.71 6.84
CA TYR A 5 2.81 6.91 7.08
C TYR A 5 1.52 7.73 6.95
N GLY A 6 1.51 8.78 6.12
CA GLY A 6 0.38 9.68 5.94
C GLY A 6 0.37 10.90 6.87
N LYS A 7 -0.72 11.67 6.84
CA LYS A 7 -0.85 12.90 7.63
C LYS A 7 -1.21 12.57 9.08
N LYS A 8 -0.33 12.86 10.03
CA LYS A 8 -0.59 12.71 11.47
C LYS A 8 -0.66 14.07 12.19
N LYS A 9 -1.37 14.14 13.31
CA LYS A 9 -1.38 15.34 14.15
C LYS A 9 0.04 15.53 14.72
N LYS A 10 0.57 16.76 14.69
CA LYS A 10 1.94 17.10 15.12
C LYS A 10 2.30 16.60 16.54
N LYS A 11 1.31 16.41 17.40
CA LYS A 11 1.48 15.89 18.78
C LYS A 11 1.65 14.37 18.86
N SER A 12 1.30 13.61 17.81
CA SER A 12 1.35 12.15 17.78
C SER A 12 2.56 11.58 17.04
N VAL A 13 3.48 12.43 16.59
CA VAL A 13 4.65 12.03 15.81
C VAL A 13 5.89 12.17 16.68
N GLY A 14 6.52 11.05 17.01
CA GLY A 14 7.74 10.98 17.82
C GLY A 14 9.04 11.39 17.10
N PHE A 15 8.96 11.89 15.85
CA PHE A 15 10.10 12.28 15.05
C PHE A 15 9.91 13.65 14.37
N SER A 16 11.04 14.31 14.05
CA SER A 16 11.05 15.64 13.43
C SER A 16 10.77 15.56 11.93
N THR A 17 9.73 16.23 11.46
CA THR A 17 9.45 16.46 10.04
C THR A 17 9.38 17.94 9.73
N SER A 18 9.74 18.32 8.52
CA SER A 18 9.60 19.69 8.01
C SER A 18 8.89 19.62 6.66
N THR A 19 7.85 20.39 6.45
CA THR A 19 7.08 20.41 5.20
C THR A 19 7.08 21.84 4.65
N ILE A 20 7.29 21.96 3.34
CA ILE A 20 7.02 23.16 2.54
C ILE A 20 5.86 22.86 1.59
N THR A 21 5.08 23.86 1.28
CA THR A 21 3.95 23.79 0.34
C THR A 21 4.28 24.49 -0.98
N SER A 22 3.40 24.37 -1.95
CA SER A 22 3.55 25.08 -3.23
C SER A 22 3.74 26.60 -3.09
N GLU A 23 3.20 27.19 -2.03
CA GLU A 23 3.33 28.62 -1.73
C GLU A 23 4.76 28.99 -1.29
N ASP A 24 5.49 28.04 -0.72
CA ASP A 24 6.87 28.21 -0.29
C ASP A 24 7.89 28.02 -1.44
N ILE A 25 7.46 27.40 -2.53
CA ILE A 25 8.33 27.15 -3.70
C ILE A 25 8.43 28.43 -4.53
N SER A 26 9.66 28.83 -4.80
CA SER A 26 9.90 30.04 -5.63
C SER A 26 9.30 29.85 -7.04
N PRO A 27 8.58 30.85 -7.57
CA PRO A 27 8.11 30.82 -8.97
C PRO A 27 9.23 30.66 -10.00
N GLY A 28 10.46 31.03 -9.65
CA GLY A 28 11.64 30.89 -10.51
C GLY A 28 12.41 29.56 -10.29
N ALA A 29 11.92 28.64 -9.48
CA ALA A 29 12.55 27.33 -9.29
C ALA A 29 12.38 26.49 -10.57
N VAL A 30 13.49 26.05 -11.14
CA VAL A 30 13.52 25.23 -12.37
C VAL A 30 13.76 23.77 -12.04
N THR A 31 14.43 23.50 -10.92
CA THR A 31 14.78 22.14 -10.48
C THR A 31 14.28 21.86 -9.07
N ILE A 32 14.18 20.58 -8.71
CA ILE A 32 13.90 20.16 -7.32
C ILE A 32 14.95 20.73 -6.36
N VAL A 33 16.20 20.85 -6.78
CA VAL A 33 17.27 21.44 -5.97
C VAL A 33 16.94 22.88 -5.65
N ASP A 34 16.42 23.66 -6.60
CA ASP A 34 16.03 25.04 -6.39
C ASP A 34 14.83 25.14 -5.43
N ALA A 35 13.87 24.23 -5.55
CA ALA A 35 12.71 24.16 -4.65
C ALA A 35 13.10 23.85 -3.18
N ILE A 36 14.14 23.03 -2.99
CA ILE A 36 14.58 22.58 -1.66
C ILE A 36 15.61 23.53 -1.03
N ARG A 37 16.41 24.19 -1.85
CA ARG A 37 17.54 25.01 -1.40
C ARG A 37 17.10 26.12 -0.44
N GLY A 38 17.68 26.14 0.76
CA GLY A 38 17.38 27.13 1.80
C GLY A 38 16.02 26.98 2.47
N LYS A 39 15.20 26.03 2.11
CA LYS A 39 13.86 25.79 2.68
C LYS A 39 13.86 24.84 3.88
N PHE A 40 14.86 23.98 3.95
CA PHE A 40 15.00 23.02 5.04
C PHE A 40 16.29 23.27 5.84
N THR A 41 16.18 23.27 7.16
CA THR A 41 17.35 23.37 8.02
C THR A 41 18.24 22.12 7.89
N ASN A 42 19.56 22.33 7.95
CA ASN A 42 20.55 21.24 7.89
C ASN A 42 20.53 20.40 6.58
N VAL A 43 20.06 20.96 5.48
CA VAL A 43 20.13 20.34 4.16
C VAL A 43 21.26 21.00 3.35
N GLN A 44 22.11 20.17 2.75
CA GLN A 44 23.23 20.61 1.92
C GLN A 44 23.13 19.93 0.55
N VAL A 45 23.41 20.70 -0.50
CA VAL A 45 23.53 20.21 -1.86
C VAL A 45 25.02 20.11 -2.21
N ALA A 46 25.47 18.95 -2.59
CA ALA A 46 26.82 18.72 -3.08
C ALA A 46 26.77 18.26 -4.54
N TYR A 47 27.78 18.66 -5.32
CA TYR A 47 27.98 18.21 -6.68
C TYR A 47 29.25 17.36 -6.71
N ASN A 48 29.13 16.08 -7.08
CA ASN A 48 30.29 15.21 -7.16
C ASN A 48 31.14 15.62 -8.38
N GLN A 49 32.40 15.96 -8.11
CA GLN A 49 33.41 16.28 -9.13
C GLN A 49 34.19 15.04 -9.58
N ASP A 50 33.55 13.90 -9.76
CA ASP A 50 34.21 12.75 -10.36
C ASP A 50 34.32 12.96 -11.85
N GLY A 51 35.55 13.31 -12.27
CA GLY A 51 35.91 13.81 -13.58
C GLY A 51 35.85 12.77 -14.70
N ALA A 52 34.66 12.28 -15.02
CA ALA A 52 34.44 11.53 -16.26
C ALA A 52 32.98 11.70 -16.71
N ALA A 53 32.77 12.24 -17.87
CA ALA A 53 31.71 12.03 -18.87
C ALA A 53 30.22 11.83 -18.48
N THR A 54 29.85 11.72 -17.25
CA THR A 54 28.46 11.58 -16.76
C THR A 54 28.09 12.78 -15.91
N GLY A 55 27.54 13.80 -16.52
CA GLY A 55 27.08 15.08 -16.00
C GLY A 55 27.00 15.21 -14.44
N ASN A 56 27.43 16.38 -13.98
CA ASN A 56 27.56 16.76 -12.55
C ASN A 56 26.20 16.70 -11.83
N LYS A 57 25.78 15.48 -11.39
CA LYS A 57 24.47 15.29 -10.74
C LYS A 57 24.52 15.76 -9.29
N PRO A 58 23.56 16.58 -8.85
CA PRO A 58 23.48 17.03 -7.46
C PRO A 58 23.10 15.86 -6.53
N GLN A 59 23.73 15.82 -5.37
CA GLN A 59 23.33 14.96 -4.26
C GLN A 59 22.90 15.83 -3.06
N ILE A 60 21.87 15.41 -2.34
CA ILE A 60 21.36 16.15 -1.20
C ILE A 60 21.68 15.38 0.07
N TYR A 61 22.30 16.06 1.03
CA TYR A 61 22.66 15.51 2.33
C TYR A 61 21.91 16.23 3.44
N VAL A 62 21.35 15.45 4.37
CA VAL A 62 20.63 15.96 5.55
C VAL A 62 21.51 15.75 6.77
N ARG A 63 22.03 16.83 7.37
CA ARG A 63 22.81 16.76 8.60
C ARG A 63 21.93 16.48 9.81
N GLY A 64 22.41 15.65 10.74
CA GLY A 64 21.71 15.33 11.99
C GLY A 64 21.14 13.89 12.06
N GLY A 65 21.43 13.06 11.07
CA GLY A 65 21.29 11.61 11.18
C GLY A 65 22.46 10.99 11.94
N SER A 66 22.29 9.78 12.47
CA SER A 66 23.24 9.03 13.32
C SER A 66 24.53 8.58 12.63
N LEU A 67 24.99 9.28 11.59
CA LEU A 67 26.13 8.85 10.78
C LEU A 67 27.38 9.70 11.09
N SER A 68 28.48 9.00 11.25
CA SER A 68 29.83 9.54 11.36
C SER A 68 30.18 10.39 10.13
N ILE A 69 31.08 11.36 10.33
CA ILE A 69 31.60 12.27 9.30
C ILE A 69 32.09 11.55 8.03
N ASN A 70 32.48 10.29 8.16
CA ASN A 70 33.05 9.48 7.08
C ASN A 70 32.02 8.55 6.36
N ASN A 71 30.73 8.59 6.71
CA ASN A 71 29.73 7.70 6.12
C ASN A 71 28.36 8.40 5.99
N SER A 72 28.33 9.55 5.33
CA SER A 72 27.10 10.28 5.02
C SER A 72 26.39 9.66 3.82
N ALA A 73 25.19 9.11 4.02
CA ALA A 73 24.32 8.70 2.93
C ALA A 73 23.60 9.92 2.33
N ALA A 74 23.48 9.97 1.01
CA ALA A 74 22.64 10.95 0.34
C ALA A 74 21.17 10.70 0.68
N ALA A 75 20.37 11.75 0.71
CA ALA A 75 18.92 11.64 0.86
C ALA A 75 18.30 10.99 -0.39
N ILE A 76 17.25 10.22 -0.16
CA ILE A 76 16.42 9.66 -1.23
C ILE A 76 15.13 10.48 -1.39
N PHE A 77 14.46 10.27 -2.51
CA PHE A 77 13.23 10.98 -2.87
C PHE A 77 12.11 9.97 -3.05
N ASP A 78 11.01 10.18 -2.37
CA ASP A 78 9.76 9.47 -2.58
C ASP A 78 8.81 10.40 -3.33
N VAL A 79 8.60 10.15 -4.60
CA VAL A 79 7.70 10.93 -5.46
C VAL A 79 6.44 10.12 -5.66
N GLU A 80 5.37 10.52 -4.99
CA GLU A 80 4.07 9.82 -5.08
C GLU A 80 4.19 8.30 -4.83
N GLY A 81 5.03 7.90 -3.87
CA GLY A 81 5.25 6.51 -3.52
C GLY A 81 6.35 5.80 -4.33
N LEU A 82 6.97 6.46 -5.29
CA LEU A 82 8.11 5.93 -6.05
C LEU A 82 9.44 6.45 -5.51
N ILE A 83 10.34 5.53 -5.17
CA ILE A 83 11.62 5.87 -4.55
C ILE A 83 12.69 6.11 -5.60
N TYR A 84 13.36 7.25 -5.49
CA TYR A 84 14.52 7.64 -6.29
C TYR A 84 15.72 7.84 -5.39
N THR A 85 16.85 7.26 -5.76
CA THR A 85 18.14 7.44 -5.08
C THR A 85 18.92 8.65 -5.60
N GLU A 86 18.49 9.19 -6.74
CA GLU A 86 19.03 10.41 -7.35
C GLU A 86 17.98 11.51 -7.31
N VAL A 87 18.43 12.77 -7.43
CA VAL A 87 17.52 13.92 -7.51
C VAL A 87 16.63 13.76 -8.76
N PRO A 88 15.29 13.80 -8.62
CA PRO A 88 14.36 13.62 -9.73
C PRO A 88 14.25 14.91 -10.55
N ASP A 89 15.18 15.10 -11.47
CA ASP A 89 15.32 16.28 -12.34
C ASP A 89 14.20 16.44 -13.40
N PHE A 90 13.41 15.40 -13.60
CA PHE A 90 12.25 15.38 -14.51
C PHE A 90 10.99 16.05 -13.91
N ILE A 91 10.99 16.41 -12.61
CA ILE A 91 9.85 17.04 -11.96
C ILE A 91 9.89 18.55 -12.13
N ASP A 92 8.80 19.12 -12.66
CA ASP A 92 8.58 20.55 -12.64
C ASP A 92 8.21 21.01 -11.21
N PRO A 93 9.03 21.84 -10.55
CA PRO A 93 8.74 22.33 -9.20
C PRO A 93 7.39 23.05 -9.08
N GLN A 94 6.88 23.63 -10.17
CA GLN A 94 5.59 24.34 -10.16
C GLN A 94 4.39 23.38 -10.08
N GLN A 95 4.59 22.08 -10.38
CA GLN A 95 3.59 21.04 -10.25
C GLN A 95 3.60 20.38 -8.87
N ILE A 96 4.46 20.78 -7.97
CA ILE A 96 4.56 20.24 -6.62
C ILE A 96 3.51 20.89 -5.71
N GLU A 97 2.74 20.08 -4.99
CA GLU A 97 1.84 20.52 -3.93
C GLU A 97 2.60 20.73 -2.61
N SER A 98 3.45 19.76 -2.24
CA SER A 98 4.24 19.82 -1.01
C SER A 98 5.50 18.97 -1.08
N ILE A 99 6.53 19.36 -0.31
CA ILE A 99 7.73 18.57 -0.06
C ILE A 99 7.88 18.41 1.45
N THR A 100 7.93 17.17 1.93
CA THR A 100 8.13 16.86 3.35
C THR A 100 9.46 16.15 3.55
N LEU A 101 10.30 16.67 4.42
CA LEU A 101 11.56 16.02 4.81
C LEU A 101 11.37 15.17 6.05
N LEU A 102 11.58 13.85 5.90
CA LEU A 102 11.70 12.90 6.99
C LEU A 102 13.17 12.73 7.37
N ARG A 103 13.46 12.79 8.68
CA ARG A 103 14.81 12.66 9.22
C ARG A 103 14.92 11.43 10.10
N SER A 104 16.12 10.86 10.17
CA SER A 104 16.50 9.80 11.11
C SER A 104 15.46 8.67 11.22
N MET A 105 14.91 8.47 12.40
CA MET A 105 14.00 7.38 12.72
C MET A 105 12.73 7.37 11.85
N GLY A 106 12.16 8.55 11.53
CA GLY A 106 11.00 8.64 10.64
C GLY A 106 11.27 8.17 9.21
N ALA A 107 12.51 8.32 8.74
CA ALA A 107 12.94 7.86 7.43
C ALA A 107 13.30 6.36 7.44
N THR A 108 14.04 5.91 8.46
CA THR A 108 14.50 4.51 8.53
C THR A 108 13.38 3.52 8.84
N ASN A 109 12.36 3.91 9.58
CA ASN A 109 11.22 3.04 9.87
C ASN A 109 10.46 2.63 8.59
N ARG A 110 10.32 3.54 7.63
CA ARG A 110 9.60 3.24 6.40
C ARG A 110 10.50 2.75 5.25
N TYR A 111 11.70 3.33 5.13
CA TYR A 111 12.59 3.11 3.97
C TYR A 111 13.80 2.23 4.31
N GLY A 112 13.83 1.69 5.53
CA GLY A 112 14.92 0.84 5.98
C GLY A 112 16.27 1.55 5.92
N SER A 113 17.32 0.82 5.57
CA SER A 113 18.69 1.35 5.46
C SER A 113 18.83 2.44 4.38
N GLN A 114 17.99 2.46 3.37
CA GLN A 114 18.01 3.48 2.31
C GLN A 114 17.60 4.86 2.83
N GLY A 115 16.69 4.92 3.82
CA GLY A 115 16.26 6.16 4.44
C GLY A 115 17.27 6.81 5.39
N ARG A 116 18.47 6.22 5.59
CA ARG A 116 19.48 6.71 6.55
C ARG A 116 19.93 8.14 6.28
N GLY A 117 19.99 8.55 5.01
CA GLY A 117 20.34 9.89 4.57
C GLY A 117 19.22 10.92 4.69
N GLY A 118 18.03 10.50 5.10
CA GLY A 118 16.80 11.27 5.04
C GLY A 118 15.99 10.98 3.77
N VAL A 119 14.68 11.31 3.82
CA VAL A 119 13.76 11.11 2.70
C VAL A 119 12.97 12.38 2.43
N PHE A 120 12.97 12.82 1.18
CA PHE A 120 12.08 13.88 0.70
C PHE A 120 10.83 13.24 0.10
N LEU A 121 9.70 13.42 0.76
CA LEU A 121 8.38 13.06 0.22
C LEU A 121 7.91 14.21 -0.66
N ILE A 122 7.74 13.94 -1.95
CA ILE A 122 7.28 14.92 -2.94
C ILE A 122 5.87 14.54 -3.37
N LYS A 123 4.94 15.45 -3.14
CA LYS A 123 3.55 15.34 -3.53
C LYS A 123 3.25 16.30 -4.67
N MET A 124 2.61 15.80 -5.73
CA MET A 124 2.27 16.59 -6.90
C MET A 124 0.85 17.19 -6.80
N LYS A 125 0.56 18.24 -7.55
CA LYS A 125 -0.76 18.91 -7.62
C LYS A 125 -1.74 18.06 -8.45
N SER A 126 -2.16 16.89 -7.99
CA SER A 126 -2.90 15.94 -8.83
C SER A 126 -4.40 15.79 -8.56
N LEU A 127 -4.94 16.23 -7.41
CA LEU A 127 -6.33 15.95 -7.07
C LEU A 127 -7.09 17.11 -6.40
N SER A 128 -8.38 17.15 -6.64
CA SER A 128 -9.28 18.21 -6.19
C SER A 128 -9.63 18.05 -4.69
N ARG A 129 -9.33 19.06 -3.86
CA ARG A 129 -9.78 19.19 -2.45
C ARG A 129 -11.32 19.05 -2.27
N LYS A 130 -12.07 19.07 -3.36
CA LYS A 130 -13.53 18.92 -3.35
C LYS A 130 -13.94 17.47 -3.11
N ALA A 131 -13.15 16.49 -3.59
CA ALA A 131 -13.38 15.07 -3.36
C ALA A 131 -13.19 14.69 -1.88
N GLU A 132 -12.16 15.23 -1.23
CA GLU A 132 -11.88 15.01 0.19
C GLU A 132 -13.00 15.55 1.11
N ARG A 133 -13.56 16.70 0.79
CA ARG A 133 -14.70 17.26 1.54
C ARG A 133 -15.99 16.45 1.39
N LEU A 134 -16.25 15.92 0.20
CA LEU A 134 -17.42 15.08 -0.08
C LEU A 134 -17.34 13.73 0.67
N LEU A 135 -16.18 13.07 0.68
CA LEU A 135 -15.97 11.83 1.42
C LEU A 135 -16.12 12.03 2.94
N ASN A 136 -15.64 13.15 3.48
CA ASN A 136 -15.78 13.47 4.91
C ASN A 136 -17.21 13.85 5.32
N SER A 137 -18.08 14.22 4.39
CA SER A 137 -19.50 14.54 4.66
C SER A 137 -20.40 13.32 4.84
N LEU A 138 -19.89 12.11 4.57
CA LEU A 138 -20.64 10.85 4.61
C LEU A 138 -20.66 10.18 5.99
N LYS A 139 -20.24 10.88 7.04
CA LYS A 139 -20.20 10.35 8.40
C LYS A 139 -21.59 10.05 8.93
N VAL A 140 -21.93 8.78 9.03
CA VAL A 140 -23.17 8.31 9.69
C VAL A 140 -22.88 8.14 11.19
N LYS A 141 -23.55 8.93 12.02
CA LYS A 141 -23.58 8.74 13.48
C LYS A 141 -24.99 8.37 13.92
N GLY A 142 -25.14 7.24 14.60
CA GLY A 142 -26.38 6.93 15.34
C GLY A 142 -26.75 5.45 15.42
N ASN A 143 -27.45 5.09 16.50
CA ASN A 143 -27.92 3.72 16.81
C ASN A 143 -29.12 3.28 15.95
N ASP A 144 -29.66 4.15 15.11
CA ASP A 144 -30.68 3.87 14.11
C ASP A 144 -30.05 4.05 12.74
N TYR A 145 -29.60 2.97 12.15
CA TYR A 145 -29.16 2.98 10.76
C TYR A 145 -30.35 3.31 9.85
N LYS A 146 -30.53 4.59 9.60
CA LYS A 146 -31.39 5.07 8.50
C LYS A 146 -30.51 5.13 7.28
N GLU A 147 -30.78 4.24 6.33
CA GLU A 147 -30.14 4.20 5.02
C GLU A 147 -30.46 5.52 4.27
N GLN A 148 -29.80 6.60 4.64
CA GLN A 148 -29.72 7.79 3.81
C GLN A 148 -28.53 7.58 2.88
N VAL A 149 -28.78 6.82 1.82
CA VAL A 149 -27.85 6.75 0.70
C VAL A 149 -27.87 8.11 0.02
N SER A 150 -27.00 9.00 0.45
CA SER A 150 -26.58 10.11 -0.39
C SER A 150 -25.98 9.47 -1.63
N ARG A 151 -26.62 9.59 -2.78
CA ARG A 151 -26.03 9.15 -4.04
C ARG A 151 -24.81 10.00 -4.30
N ILE A 152 -23.64 9.47 -3.96
CA ILE A 152 -22.39 10.09 -4.35
C ILE A 152 -22.32 9.97 -5.85
N ASP A 153 -22.16 11.08 -6.52
CA ASP A 153 -21.76 11.08 -7.92
C ASP A 153 -20.28 10.71 -8.00
N PHE A 154 -20.00 9.41 -8.05
CA PHE A 154 -18.64 8.89 -8.20
C PHE A 154 -17.94 9.40 -9.46
N ASP A 155 -18.69 9.76 -10.50
CA ASP A 155 -18.13 10.32 -11.74
C ASP A 155 -17.58 11.73 -11.52
N SER A 156 -18.15 12.49 -10.59
CA SER A 156 -17.62 13.82 -10.24
C SER A 156 -16.29 13.74 -9.49
N LEU A 157 -16.01 12.62 -8.82
CA LEU A 157 -14.79 12.38 -8.02
C LEU A 157 -13.62 11.88 -8.86
N LYS A 158 -13.86 11.44 -10.10
CA LYS A 158 -12.80 10.94 -10.98
C LYS A 158 -11.82 12.06 -11.33
N PRO A 159 -10.50 11.76 -11.35
CA PRO A 159 -9.49 12.69 -11.84
C PRO A 159 -9.80 13.17 -13.25
N TYR A 160 -9.29 14.35 -13.59
CA TYR A 160 -9.57 14.96 -14.89
C TYR A 160 -9.10 14.09 -16.06
N TYR A 161 -7.96 13.42 -15.96
CA TYR A 161 -7.45 12.53 -17.01
C TYR A 161 -8.37 11.32 -17.24
N VAL A 162 -9.03 10.81 -16.21
CA VAL A 162 -10.04 9.75 -16.38
C VAL A 162 -11.28 10.29 -17.07
N LYS A 163 -11.66 11.54 -16.79
CA LYS A 163 -12.74 12.23 -17.51
C LYS A 163 -12.41 12.42 -18.98
N ASP A 164 -11.15 12.75 -19.29
CA ASP A 164 -10.69 12.87 -20.67
C ASP A 164 -10.78 11.52 -21.40
N PHE A 165 -10.41 10.39 -20.76
CA PHE A 165 -10.59 9.05 -21.33
C PHE A 165 -12.07 8.74 -21.64
N ILE A 166 -12.98 9.11 -20.71
CA ILE A 166 -14.44 8.91 -20.88
C ILE A 166 -14.96 9.75 -22.04
N GLN A 167 -14.44 10.95 -22.27
CA GLN A 167 -14.85 11.86 -23.32
C GLN A 167 -14.26 11.51 -24.70
N ALA A 168 -13.28 10.63 -24.75
CA ALA A 168 -12.66 10.18 -26.01
C ALA A 168 -13.70 9.52 -26.92
N LYS A 169 -13.67 9.87 -28.21
CA LYS A 169 -14.64 9.36 -29.21
C LYS A 169 -14.43 7.88 -29.53
N THR A 170 -13.21 7.42 -29.35
CA THR A 170 -12.82 6.03 -29.66
C THR A 170 -11.88 5.48 -28.58
N LEU A 171 -11.85 4.17 -28.44
CA LEU A 171 -10.88 3.49 -27.57
C LEU A 171 -9.42 3.81 -27.95
N SER A 172 -9.15 3.94 -29.25
CA SER A 172 -7.82 4.29 -29.74
C SER A 172 -7.40 5.69 -29.27
N GLU A 173 -8.32 6.64 -29.26
CA GLU A 173 -8.09 7.99 -28.78
C GLU A 173 -7.83 7.99 -27.27
N ALA A 174 -8.62 7.27 -26.47
CA ALA A 174 -8.40 7.12 -25.03
C ALA A 174 -7.03 6.51 -24.71
N LYS A 175 -6.62 5.47 -25.44
CA LYS A 175 -5.30 4.86 -25.31
C LYS A 175 -4.17 5.84 -25.67
N GLN A 176 -4.34 6.61 -26.73
CA GLN A 176 -3.36 7.62 -27.14
C GLN A 176 -3.20 8.73 -26.10
N GLN A 177 -4.31 9.19 -25.51
CA GLN A 177 -4.29 10.14 -24.39
C GLN A 177 -3.53 9.57 -23.19
N PHE A 178 -3.83 8.33 -22.80
CA PHE A 178 -3.07 7.64 -21.74
C PHE A 178 -1.56 7.62 -22.05
N VAL A 179 -1.15 7.21 -23.24
CA VAL A 179 0.27 7.14 -23.61
C VAL A 179 0.93 8.52 -23.52
N THR A 180 0.27 9.56 -24.01
CA THR A 180 0.78 10.93 -23.95
C THR A 180 1.00 11.41 -22.53
N LEU A 181 0.02 11.16 -21.64
CA LEU A 181 0.09 11.54 -20.21
C LEU A 181 1.12 10.70 -19.45
N LYS A 182 1.16 9.39 -19.72
CA LYS A 182 2.13 8.46 -19.13
C LYS A 182 3.57 8.83 -19.45
N ASP A 183 3.85 9.26 -20.66
CA ASP A 183 5.22 9.63 -21.07
C ASP A 183 5.59 11.08 -20.64
N GLY A 184 4.59 11.86 -20.18
CA GLY A 184 4.73 13.20 -19.64
C GLY A 184 4.79 13.23 -18.11
N VAL A 185 3.92 14.06 -17.51
CA VAL A 185 3.91 14.38 -16.07
C VAL A 185 3.53 13.21 -15.17
N TYR A 186 2.83 12.20 -15.70
CA TYR A 186 2.37 11.03 -14.91
C TYR A 186 3.24 9.80 -15.08
N LYS A 187 4.42 9.94 -15.65
CA LYS A 187 5.33 8.81 -15.96
C LYS A 187 5.56 7.86 -14.79
N LEU A 188 5.54 8.38 -13.58
CA LEU A 188 5.89 7.68 -12.34
C LEU A 188 4.75 7.71 -11.31
N SER A 189 3.61 8.30 -11.64
CA SER A 189 2.46 8.38 -10.75
C SER A 189 1.76 7.04 -10.63
N VAL A 190 1.85 6.43 -9.44
CA VAL A 190 1.13 5.18 -9.13
C VAL A 190 -0.38 5.40 -9.22
N PRO A 191 -0.96 6.43 -8.60
CA PRO A 191 -2.40 6.69 -8.70
C PRO A 191 -2.90 6.80 -10.14
N PHE A 192 -2.19 7.56 -10.98
CA PHE A 192 -2.54 7.69 -12.40
C PHE A 192 -2.64 6.33 -13.10
N HIS A 193 -1.65 5.46 -12.89
CA HIS A 193 -1.67 4.13 -13.52
C HIS A 193 -2.77 3.23 -12.95
N ILE A 194 -3.01 3.28 -11.65
CA ILE A 194 -4.08 2.49 -11.01
C ILE A 194 -5.47 2.93 -11.50
N GLU A 195 -5.74 4.22 -11.54
CA GLU A 195 -7.03 4.74 -11.99
C GLU A 195 -7.22 4.57 -13.49
N SER A 196 -6.14 4.67 -14.27
CA SER A 196 -6.17 4.32 -15.69
C SER A 196 -6.47 2.83 -15.88
N PHE A 197 -5.84 1.95 -15.08
CA PHE A 197 -6.18 0.53 -15.07
C PHE A 197 -7.66 0.31 -14.76
N ASP A 198 -8.19 0.96 -13.72
CA ASP A 198 -9.60 0.82 -13.33
C ASP A 198 -10.56 1.26 -14.45
N TYR A 199 -10.18 2.26 -15.24
CA TYR A 199 -10.94 2.66 -16.43
C TYR A 199 -10.87 1.59 -17.53
N PHE A 200 -9.66 1.11 -17.87
CA PHE A 200 -9.48 0.21 -19.01
C PHE A 200 -9.79 -1.27 -18.72
N LYS A 201 -9.77 -1.75 -17.48
CA LYS A 201 -9.86 -3.18 -17.14
C LYS A 201 -11.09 -3.90 -17.71
N ASN A 202 -12.22 -3.21 -17.84
CA ASN A 202 -13.47 -3.75 -18.40
C ASN A 202 -13.63 -3.50 -19.90
N ILE A 203 -12.74 -2.69 -20.51
CA ILE A 203 -12.81 -2.28 -21.92
C ILE A 203 -11.74 -3.03 -22.72
N ASP A 204 -10.53 -3.06 -22.21
CA ASP A 204 -9.39 -3.76 -22.81
C ASP A 204 -8.48 -4.30 -21.70
N LYS A 205 -8.76 -5.53 -21.30
CA LYS A 205 -8.04 -6.20 -20.20
C LYS A 205 -6.53 -6.28 -20.45
N GLU A 206 -6.11 -6.59 -21.67
CA GLU A 206 -4.69 -6.73 -22.00
C GLU A 206 -3.96 -5.38 -21.87
N PHE A 207 -4.56 -4.33 -22.40
CA PHE A 207 -4.02 -2.98 -22.26
C PHE A 207 -3.93 -2.57 -20.78
N ALA A 208 -4.96 -2.83 -19.99
CA ALA A 208 -4.97 -2.56 -18.55
C ALA A 208 -3.84 -3.30 -17.81
N ILE A 209 -3.63 -4.59 -18.09
CA ILE A 209 -2.51 -5.35 -17.53
C ILE A 209 -1.16 -4.71 -17.87
N ASN A 210 -0.99 -4.25 -19.11
CA ASN A 210 0.25 -3.59 -19.54
C ASN A 210 0.48 -2.26 -18.82
N ILE A 211 -0.59 -1.54 -18.45
CA ILE A 211 -0.49 -0.35 -17.58
C ILE A 211 0.14 -0.73 -16.25
N LEU A 212 -0.38 -1.75 -15.56
CA LEU A 212 0.15 -2.20 -14.27
C LEU A 212 1.59 -2.72 -14.37
N LYS A 213 1.91 -3.50 -15.41
CA LYS A 213 3.27 -3.98 -15.65
C LYS A 213 4.25 -2.81 -15.79
N SER A 214 3.87 -1.78 -16.54
CA SER A 214 4.75 -0.63 -16.79
C SER A 214 5.08 0.15 -15.53
N ILE A 215 4.12 0.29 -14.59
CA ILE A 215 4.39 0.98 -13.33
C ILE A 215 5.08 0.07 -12.32
N ALA A 216 4.82 -1.24 -12.33
CA ALA A 216 5.50 -2.20 -11.47
C ALA A 216 7.03 -2.22 -11.69
N GLU A 217 7.48 -2.07 -12.93
CA GLU A 217 8.91 -1.96 -13.25
C GLU A 217 9.56 -0.71 -12.64
N LYS A 218 8.81 0.39 -12.58
CA LYS A 218 9.27 1.66 -12.04
C LYS A 218 9.15 1.73 -10.52
N ALA A 219 8.08 1.14 -9.97
CA ALA A 219 7.81 1.06 -8.53
C ALA A 219 8.57 -0.06 -7.81
N LYS A 220 9.62 -0.56 -8.44
CA LYS A 220 10.30 -1.83 -8.05
C LYS A 220 10.73 -1.96 -6.59
N ASP A 221 10.95 -0.91 -5.89
CA ASP A 221 11.41 -0.91 -4.48
C ASP A 221 10.40 -0.23 -3.54
N ASN A 222 9.16 0.00 -4.03
CA ASN A 222 8.07 0.55 -3.23
C ASN A 222 7.05 -0.54 -2.84
N PRO A 223 7.10 -1.09 -1.61
CA PRO A 223 6.23 -2.18 -1.19
C PRO A 223 4.74 -1.82 -1.24
N LYS A 224 4.38 -0.59 -0.86
CA LYS A 224 2.99 -0.12 -0.86
C LYS A 224 2.41 -0.09 -2.28
N ALA A 225 3.16 0.45 -3.23
CA ALA A 225 2.75 0.48 -4.64
C ALA A 225 2.68 -0.94 -5.23
N LEU A 226 3.69 -1.79 -4.98
CA LEU A 226 3.69 -3.17 -5.45
C LEU A 226 2.50 -3.95 -4.88
N LYS A 227 2.18 -3.77 -3.60
CA LYS A 227 1.03 -4.43 -2.97
C LYS A 227 -0.29 -3.99 -3.63
N THR A 228 -0.45 -2.69 -3.91
CA THR A 228 -1.60 -2.18 -4.68
C THR A 228 -1.70 -2.83 -6.06
N ILE A 229 -0.58 -2.91 -6.78
CA ILE A 229 -0.55 -3.52 -8.12
C ILE A 229 -0.94 -5.00 -8.03
N ALA A 230 -0.44 -5.73 -7.03
CA ALA A 230 -0.81 -7.13 -6.81
C ALA A 230 -2.31 -7.28 -6.57
N TYR A 231 -2.92 -6.45 -5.70
CA TYR A 231 -4.36 -6.46 -5.44
C TYR A 231 -5.18 -6.21 -6.72
N LYS A 232 -4.75 -5.27 -7.56
CA LYS A 232 -5.41 -4.98 -8.83
C LYS A 232 -5.28 -6.11 -9.85
N LEU A 233 -4.17 -6.83 -9.87
CA LEU A 233 -4.01 -8.03 -10.70
C LEU A 233 -4.88 -9.19 -10.21
N GLU A 234 -4.96 -9.39 -8.89
CA GLU A 234 -5.86 -10.37 -8.29
C GLU A 234 -7.34 -10.07 -8.60
N GLU A 235 -7.74 -8.79 -8.52
CA GLU A 235 -9.11 -8.33 -8.82
C GLU A 235 -9.60 -8.81 -10.19
N ILE A 236 -8.72 -8.90 -11.18
CA ILE A 236 -9.06 -9.34 -12.55
C ILE A 236 -8.65 -10.78 -12.86
N GLY A 237 -8.22 -11.55 -11.84
CA GLY A 237 -7.81 -12.94 -11.96
C GLY A 237 -6.46 -13.16 -12.66
N GLU A 238 -5.60 -12.15 -12.69
CA GLU A 238 -4.26 -12.22 -13.29
C GLU A 238 -3.21 -12.76 -12.28
N PHE A 239 -3.49 -13.91 -11.71
CA PHE A 239 -2.72 -14.53 -10.63
C PHE A 239 -1.26 -14.80 -11.01
N LYS A 240 -0.97 -15.14 -12.27
CA LYS A 240 0.41 -15.34 -12.74
C LYS A 240 1.24 -14.06 -12.66
N ASN A 241 0.65 -12.92 -13.00
CA ASN A 241 1.31 -11.63 -12.92
C ASN A 241 1.41 -11.17 -11.45
N ALA A 242 0.36 -11.36 -10.66
CA ALA A 242 0.36 -11.06 -9.22
C ALA A 242 1.44 -11.87 -8.48
N LYS A 243 1.64 -13.15 -8.81
CA LYS A 243 2.71 -14.00 -8.25
C LYS A 243 4.09 -13.38 -8.39
N ILE A 244 4.41 -12.82 -9.54
CA ILE A 244 5.71 -12.16 -9.79
C ILE A 244 5.89 -10.96 -8.83
N ILE A 245 4.82 -10.20 -8.61
CA ILE A 245 4.85 -9.05 -7.69
C ILE A 245 5.04 -9.50 -6.24
N TYR A 246 4.34 -10.54 -5.79
CA TYR A 246 4.50 -11.06 -4.43
C TYR A 246 5.87 -11.70 -4.19
N GLN A 247 6.44 -12.40 -5.17
CA GLN A 247 7.82 -12.90 -5.09
C GLN A 247 8.82 -11.74 -4.89
N ARG A 248 8.58 -10.64 -5.57
CA ARG A 248 9.39 -9.44 -5.42
C ARG A 248 9.18 -8.78 -4.06
N LEU A 249 7.92 -8.66 -3.59
CA LEU A 249 7.60 -8.15 -2.26
C LEU A 249 8.35 -8.93 -1.18
N LEU A 250 8.33 -10.25 -1.24
CA LEU A 250 9.11 -11.08 -0.32
C LEU A 250 10.62 -10.80 -0.42
N SER A 251 11.16 -10.56 -1.62
CA SER A 251 12.60 -10.27 -1.78
C SER A 251 13.05 -8.95 -1.16
N ILE A 252 12.17 -7.94 -1.15
CA ILE A 252 12.45 -6.62 -0.58
C ILE A 252 11.99 -6.48 0.88
N ARG A 253 11.10 -7.37 1.33
CA ARG A 253 10.55 -7.42 2.68
C ARG A 253 10.63 -8.84 3.27
N PRO A 254 11.85 -9.41 3.39
CA PRO A 254 12.02 -10.79 3.80
C PRO A 254 11.77 -11.05 5.30
N LEU A 255 11.56 -10.00 6.09
CA LEU A 255 11.25 -10.10 7.51
C LEU A 255 9.77 -9.85 7.83
N ASP A 256 8.98 -9.44 6.85
CA ASP A 256 7.55 -9.19 7.02
C ASP A 256 6.78 -10.52 6.96
N GLU A 257 6.03 -10.84 8.01
CA GLU A 257 5.20 -12.06 8.10
C GLU A 257 4.23 -12.17 6.92
N GLN A 258 3.58 -11.07 6.57
CA GLN A 258 2.59 -11.05 5.51
C GLN A 258 3.18 -11.33 4.13
N SER A 259 4.45 -11.03 3.88
CA SER A 259 5.08 -11.34 2.59
C SER A 259 5.07 -12.83 2.27
N TYR A 260 5.23 -13.68 3.29
CA TYR A 260 5.17 -15.15 3.14
C TYR A 260 3.73 -15.63 2.95
N ARG A 261 2.79 -15.09 3.73
CA ARG A 261 1.38 -15.41 3.62
C ARG A 261 0.80 -15.03 2.25
N ASP A 262 1.05 -13.80 1.81
CA ASP A 262 0.58 -13.31 0.50
C ASP A 262 1.12 -14.18 -0.64
N LEU A 263 2.40 -14.59 -0.55
CA LEU A 263 3.00 -15.48 -1.53
C LEU A 263 2.40 -16.90 -1.49
N ALA A 264 2.11 -17.43 -0.29
CA ALA A 264 1.44 -18.73 -0.17
C ALA A 264 0.03 -18.71 -0.79
N LEU A 265 -0.72 -17.65 -0.55
CA LEU A 265 -2.05 -17.47 -1.12
C LEU A 265 -2.02 -17.38 -2.65
N ILE A 266 -1.12 -16.59 -3.20
CA ILE A 266 -1.03 -16.46 -4.66
C ILE A 266 -0.51 -17.73 -5.34
N TYR A 267 0.32 -18.54 -4.68
CA TYR A 267 0.67 -19.87 -5.16
C TYR A 267 -0.58 -20.77 -5.23
N LYS A 268 -1.43 -20.72 -4.20
CA LYS A 268 -2.69 -21.47 -4.19
C LYS A 268 -3.60 -21.05 -5.35
N GLU A 269 -3.77 -19.75 -5.60
CA GLU A 269 -4.59 -19.24 -6.71
C GLU A 269 -4.00 -19.57 -8.10
N ASN A 270 -2.68 -19.80 -8.20
CA ASN A 270 -2.01 -20.28 -9.41
C ASN A 270 -2.00 -21.81 -9.54
N GLU A 271 -2.67 -22.53 -8.64
CA GLU A 271 -2.65 -24.00 -8.57
C GLU A 271 -1.26 -24.61 -8.26
N ASP A 272 -0.32 -23.80 -7.79
CA ASP A 272 1.01 -24.22 -7.31
C ASP A 272 0.89 -24.75 -5.84
N TYR A 273 0.02 -25.74 -5.61
CA TYR A 273 -0.42 -26.15 -4.27
C TYR A 273 0.70 -26.64 -3.36
N ASP A 274 1.67 -27.37 -3.90
CA ASP A 274 2.82 -27.85 -3.12
C ASP A 274 3.73 -26.70 -2.66
N LEU A 275 3.88 -25.63 -3.47
CA LEU A 275 4.60 -24.44 -3.07
C LEU A 275 3.86 -23.65 -1.98
N ALA A 276 2.54 -23.50 -2.13
CA ALA A 276 1.70 -22.90 -1.11
C ALA A 276 1.79 -23.68 0.21
N ALA A 277 1.66 -25.00 0.13
CA ALA A 277 1.77 -25.92 1.26
C ALA A 277 3.15 -25.80 1.95
N SER A 278 4.21 -25.74 1.18
CA SER A 278 5.58 -25.60 1.73
C SER A 278 5.76 -24.29 2.49
N LEU A 279 5.20 -23.18 2.00
CA LEU A 279 5.26 -21.90 2.71
C LEU A 279 4.44 -21.94 4.00
N PHE A 280 3.22 -22.50 3.98
CA PHE A 280 2.43 -22.67 5.19
C PHE A 280 3.13 -23.56 6.22
N ASP A 281 3.79 -24.64 5.79
CA ASP A 281 4.58 -25.49 6.69
C ASP A 281 5.77 -24.73 7.34
N ILE A 282 6.44 -23.90 6.55
CA ILE A 282 7.53 -23.04 7.05
C ILE A 282 7.01 -22.06 8.11
N MET A 283 5.86 -21.42 7.85
CA MET A 283 5.24 -20.46 8.76
C MET A 283 4.74 -21.12 10.05
N LEU A 284 3.95 -22.20 9.93
CA LEU A 284 3.35 -22.91 11.07
C LEU A 284 4.38 -23.59 11.99
N ASN A 285 5.52 -24.01 11.45
CA ASN A 285 6.59 -24.64 12.22
C ASN A 285 7.69 -23.64 12.62
N ASN A 286 7.48 -22.35 12.42
CA ASN A 286 8.40 -21.27 12.78
C ASN A 286 9.84 -21.53 12.28
N LYS A 287 9.97 -21.98 11.03
CA LYS A 287 11.27 -22.36 10.43
C LYS A 287 12.07 -21.17 9.90
N LEU A 288 11.48 -19.97 9.94
CA LEU A 288 12.11 -18.74 9.47
C LEU A 288 12.97 -18.12 10.59
N LYS A 289 14.24 -17.87 10.30
CA LYS A 289 15.08 -17.12 11.24
C LYS A 289 14.68 -15.64 11.22
N ASN A 290 14.53 -15.06 12.41
CA ASN A 290 14.24 -13.64 12.62
C ASN A 290 12.88 -13.17 12.07
N VAL A 291 11.98 -14.07 11.72
CA VAL A 291 10.58 -13.75 11.40
C VAL A 291 9.71 -14.32 12.51
N ASN A 292 8.96 -13.48 13.14
CA ASN A 292 7.96 -13.88 14.13
C ASN A 292 6.63 -14.10 13.40
N MET A 293 6.02 -15.28 13.55
CA MET A 293 4.74 -15.62 12.91
C MET A 293 3.54 -15.57 13.88
N LEU A 294 3.69 -14.90 15.02
CA LEU A 294 2.63 -14.87 16.05
C LEU A 294 1.46 -13.99 15.64
N GLY A 295 1.71 -12.88 14.92
CA GLY A 295 0.67 -11.95 14.50
C GLY A 295 -0.33 -12.55 13.50
N LEU A 296 0.11 -13.47 12.65
CA LEU A 296 -0.73 -14.11 11.63
C LEU A 296 -1.01 -15.59 11.89
N GLN A 297 -0.67 -16.12 13.06
CA GLN A 297 -0.71 -17.56 13.32
C GLN A 297 -2.09 -18.17 13.09
N GLU A 298 -3.15 -17.58 13.64
CA GLU A 298 -4.52 -18.10 13.51
C GLU A 298 -4.98 -18.04 12.05
N THR A 299 -4.77 -16.92 11.38
CA THR A 299 -5.11 -16.72 9.97
C THR A 299 -4.40 -17.74 9.08
N VAL A 300 -3.10 -17.95 9.32
CA VAL A 300 -2.27 -18.93 8.57
C VAL A 300 -2.74 -20.37 8.82
N VAL A 301 -3.14 -20.71 10.07
CA VAL A 301 -3.72 -22.03 10.37
C VAL A 301 -4.99 -22.27 9.57
N ASN A 302 -5.89 -21.27 9.53
CA ASN A 302 -7.15 -21.37 8.79
C ASN A 302 -6.92 -21.52 7.28
N GLU A 303 -5.98 -20.77 6.72
CA GLU A 303 -5.63 -20.82 5.29
C GLU A 303 -4.96 -22.14 4.90
N ALA A 304 -4.01 -22.62 5.72
CA ALA A 304 -3.35 -23.90 5.52
C ALA A 304 -4.34 -25.06 5.62
N ALA A 305 -5.25 -24.99 6.59
CA ALA A 305 -6.30 -25.98 6.73
C ALA A 305 -7.25 -25.96 5.53
N HIS A 306 -7.66 -24.79 5.07
CA HIS A 306 -8.50 -24.64 3.88
C HIS A 306 -7.81 -25.25 2.65
N LEU A 307 -6.52 -24.93 2.40
CA LEU A 307 -5.75 -25.51 1.32
C LEU A 307 -5.74 -27.05 1.42
N TYR A 308 -5.40 -27.58 2.60
CA TYR A 308 -5.30 -29.01 2.83
C TYR A 308 -6.62 -29.73 2.54
N PHE A 309 -7.75 -29.22 3.07
CA PHE A 309 -9.06 -29.91 2.92
C PHE A 309 -9.70 -29.73 1.55
N THR A 310 -9.42 -28.65 0.85
CA THR A 310 -10.01 -28.40 -0.48
C THR A 310 -9.19 -28.95 -1.63
N GLN A 311 -7.88 -29.15 -1.44
CA GLN A 311 -6.95 -29.56 -2.51
C GLN A 311 -6.13 -30.82 -2.15
N LEU A 312 -6.61 -31.63 -1.21
CA LEU A 312 -5.87 -32.82 -0.72
C LEU A 312 -5.45 -33.77 -1.82
N ASP A 313 -6.30 -33.97 -2.82
CA ASP A 313 -6.06 -34.84 -3.97
C ASP A 313 -5.03 -34.32 -4.96
N LYS A 314 -4.70 -33.05 -4.87
CA LYS A 314 -3.71 -32.37 -5.72
C LYS A 314 -2.39 -32.12 -5.05
N LEU A 315 -2.31 -32.33 -3.72
CA LEU A 315 -1.07 -32.18 -2.96
C LEU A 315 -0.23 -33.46 -3.10
N THR A 316 1.03 -33.28 -3.50
CA THR A 316 2.00 -34.40 -3.54
C THR A 316 2.75 -34.55 -2.22
N LEU A 317 2.77 -33.50 -1.37
CA LEU A 317 3.38 -33.50 -0.06
C LEU A 317 2.49 -34.23 0.96
N THR A 318 2.72 -35.52 1.15
CA THR A 318 1.89 -36.41 1.97
C THR A 318 1.89 -36.09 3.46
N ASP A 319 2.95 -35.50 3.97
CA ASP A 319 3.13 -35.17 5.40
C ASP A 319 2.80 -33.72 5.74
N PHE A 320 2.42 -32.94 4.74
CA PHE A 320 2.09 -31.53 4.92
C PHE A 320 0.85 -31.35 5.75
N PRO A 321 0.80 -30.39 6.49
CA PRO A 321 1.10 -30.05 7.91
C PRO A 321 0.12 -30.73 8.85
N LEU A 322 -0.37 -31.92 8.49
CA LEU A 322 -1.41 -32.63 9.23
C LEU A 322 -1.08 -32.77 10.72
N LYS A 323 0.20 -32.95 11.04
CA LYS A 323 0.65 -33.03 12.42
C LYS A 323 0.53 -31.67 13.11
N THR A 324 0.93 -30.62 12.45
CA THR A 324 0.86 -29.24 12.94
C THR A 324 -0.58 -28.74 13.01
N LEU A 325 -1.36 -28.94 11.95
CA LEU A 325 -2.79 -28.59 11.95
C LEU A 325 -3.57 -29.33 13.05
N LYS A 326 -3.27 -30.60 13.33
CA LYS A 326 -3.90 -31.34 14.42
C LYS A 326 -3.59 -30.77 15.82
N THR A 327 -2.54 -29.97 15.94
CA THR A 327 -2.22 -29.28 17.19
C THR A 327 -3.09 -28.06 17.41
N TYR A 328 -3.43 -27.34 16.33
CA TYR A 328 -4.19 -26.10 16.37
C TYR A 328 -5.69 -26.29 16.17
N VAL A 329 -6.11 -27.26 15.36
CA VAL A 329 -7.51 -27.51 15.04
C VAL A 329 -8.07 -28.62 15.94
N PRO A 330 -9.18 -28.41 16.66
CA PRO A 330 -9.80 -29.42 17.52
C PRO A 330 -10.15 -30.69 16.73
N LYS A 331 -9.90 -31.84 17.33
CA LYS A 331 -10.01 -33.18 16.69
C LYS A 331 -11.34 -33.50 16.02
N ASN A 332 -12.40 -32.79 16.40
CA ASN A 332 -13.77 -33.11 15.95
C ASN A 332 -14.29 -32.20 14.85
N ASP A 333 -13.63 -31.05 14.58
CA ASP A 333 -14.16 -30.00 13.70
C ASP A 333 -13.27 -29.59 12.54
N TRP A 334 -12.12 -30.23 12.38
CA TRP A 334 -11.16 -29.84 11.35
C TRP A 334 -11.66 -30.02 9.88
N ARG A 335 -12.80 -30.70 9.65
CA ARG A 335 -13.49 -30.81 8.34
C ARG A 335 -14.65 -29.83 8.19
N ASN A 336 -15.08 -29.25 9.29
CA ASN A 336 -16.16 -28.27 9.34
C ASN A 336 -15.65 -27.11 10.17
N PHE A 337 -15.27 -26.03 9.51
CA PHE A 337 -14.74 -24.84 10.17
C PHE A 337 -15.72 -24.19 11.15
N GLY A 338 -16.99 -24.66 11.18
CA GLY A 338 -18.00 -24.23 12.14
C GLY A 338 -18.47 -22.79 11.99
N PHE A 339 -18.00 -22.06 10.97
CA PHE A 339 -18.40 -20.70 10.69
C PHE A 339 -19.11 -20.58 9.33
N ASP A 340 -20.01 -19.59 9.24
CA ASP A 340 -20.77 -19.33 8.01
C ASP A 340 -19.97 -18.49 7.03
N TYR A 341 -19.27 -17.48 7.54
CA TYR A 341 -18.42 -16.59 6.74
C TYR A 341 -17.10 -16.32 7.44
N ARG A 342 -16.07 -16.25 6.63
CA ARG A 342 -14.74 -15.79 6.99
C ARG A 342 -14.38 -14.64 6.08
N ILE A 343 -14.16 -13.46 6.65
CA ILE A 343 -13.84 -12.24 5.92
C ILE A 343 -12.46 -11.77 6.38
N ILE A 344 -11.57 -11.55 5.44
CA ILE A 344 -10.22 -11.08 5.70
C ILE A 344 -10.06 -9.73 5.03
N PHE A 345 -9.53 -8.78 5.78
CA PHE A 345 -9.10 -7.50 5.26
C PHE A 345 -7.58 -7.48 5.20
N ASP A 346 -7.04 -7.20 4.04
CA ASP A 346 -5.62 -6.92 3.83
C ASP A 346 -5.46 -5.47 3.35
N TRP A 347 -4.52 -4.73 3.91
CA TRP A 347 -4.25 -3.37 3.46
C TRP A 347 -2.77 -3.14 3.18
N ASN A 348 -2.46 -2.11 2.40
CA ASN A 348 -1.12 -1.85 1.91
C ASN A 348 -0.33 -0.83 2.73
N ASP A 349 -0.91 -0.28 3.80
CA ASP A 349 -0.30 0.75 4.64
C ASP A 349 -0.49 0.45 6.13
N PRO A 350 0.54 0.02 6.86
CA PRO A 350 0.42 -0.33 8.28
C PRO A 350 0.08 0.86 9.19
N ALA A 351 0.17 2.09 8.68
CA ALA A 351 -0.10 3.29 9.48
C ALA A 351 -1.49 3.89 9.21
N VAL A 352 -2.33 3.23 8.42
CA VAL A 352 -3.69 3.70 8.19
C VAL A 352 -4.54 3.49 9.44
N GLU A 353 -5.36 4.48 9.78
CA GLU A 353 -6.36 4.36 10.84
C GLU A 353 -7.75 4.35 10.21
N PHE A 354 -8.53 3.32 10.47
CA PHE A 354 -9.87 3.15 9.90
C PHE A 354 -10.77 2.33 10.83
N ASN A 355 -12.06 2.38 10.57
CA ASN A 355 -13.07 1.55 11.23
C ASN A 355 -13.78 0.66 10.22
N VAL A 356 -14.10 -0.55 10.62
CA VAL A 356 -14.94 -1.48 9.86
C VAL A 356 -16.20 -1.76 10.66
N GLN A 357 -17.35 -1.51 10.05
CA GLN A 357 -18.65 -1.78 10.66
C GLN A 357 -19.39 -2.85 9.85
N PHE A 358 -19.74 -3.93 10.52
CA PHE A 358 -20.59 -4.99 9.98
C PHE A 358 -22.03 -4.78 10.42
N VAL A 359 -22.93 -4.56 9.46
CA VAL A 359 -24.36 -4.38 9.74
C VAL A 359 -25.14 -5.59 9.24
N GLY A 360 -25.72 -6.33 10.15
CA GLY A 360 -26.52 -7.52 9.84
C GLY A 360 -27.93 -7.18 9.33
N PRO A 361 -28.65 -8.17 8.77
CA PRO A 361 -30.01 -8.00 8.23
C PRO A 361 -31.03 -7.44 9.24
N LYS A 362 -30.82 -7.67 10.53
CA LYS A 362 -31.65 -7.17 11.63
C LYS A 362 -31.19 -5.80 12.15
N LYS A 363 -30.36 -5.08 11.39
CA LYS A 363 -29.79 -3.77 11.76
C LYS A 363 -28.94 -3.77 13.05
N LYS A 364 -28.55 -4.94 13.53
CA LYS A 364 -27.50 -5.05 14.53
C LYS A 364 -26.15 -4.87 13.87
N TYR A 365 -25.25 -4.16 14.52
CA TYR A 365 -23.94 -3.91 13.98
C TYR A 365 -22.84 -4.25 14.98
N TYR A 366 -21.66 -4.51 14.43
CA TYR A 366 -20.40 -4.70 15.13
C TYR A 366 -19.38 -3.75 14.52
N ASP A 367 -18.70 -2.99 15.36
CA ASP A 367 -17.61 -2.09 14.96
C ASP A 367 -16.27 -2.67 15.41
N TRP A 368 -15.31 -2.61 14.51
CA TRP A 368 -13.90 -2.88 14.80
C TRP A 368 -13.07 -1.66 14.35
N SER A 369 -12.19 -1.20 15.21
CA SER A 369 -11.41 0.01 14.98
C SER A 369 -9.93 -0.32 14.92
N HIS A 370 -9.30 0.01 13.81
CA HIS A 370 -7.87 -0.02 13.63
C HIS A 370 -7.30 1.39 13.87
N THR A 371 -7.17 1.77 15.14
CA THR A 371 -6.70 3.11 15.53
C THR A 371 -5.73 3.03 16.71
N VAL A 372 -4.81 3.99 16.80
CA VAL A 372 -3.90 4.09 17.95
C VAL A 372 -4.64 4.30 19.28
N LEU A 373 -5.87 4.85 19.21
CA LEU A 373 -6.67 5.08 20.41
C LEU A 373 -7.30 3.80 20.95
N ASP A 374 -7.72 2.91 20.07
CA ASP A 374 -8.43 1.70 20.44
C ASP A 374 -7.46 0.53 20.70
N ASP A 375 -6.44 0.37 19.86
CA ASP A 375 -5.46 -0.71 20.00
C ASP A 375 -4.06 -0.29 19.51
N LYS A 376 -3.34 0.38 20.40
CA LYS A 376 -1.96 0.84 20.12
C LYS A 376 -1.00 -0.33 19.95
N ASP A 377 -1.18 -1.38 20.74
CA ASP A 377 -0.26 -2.51 20.77
C ASP A 377 -0.38 -3.32 19.48
N LEU A 378 -1.60 -3.50 18.94
CA LEU A 378 -1.81 -4.11 17.62
C LEU A 378 -1.08 -3.35 16.52
N LEU A 379 -1.23 -2.01 16.47
CA LEU A 379 -0.58 -1.21 15.44
C LEU A 379 0.96 -1.23 15.57
N GLU A 380 1.48 -1.28 16.80
CA GLU A 380 2.92 -1.44 17.03
C GLU A 380 3.41 -2.82 16.59
N ASP A 381 2.66 -3.89 16.83
CA ASP A 381 2.98 -5.24 16.39
C ASP A 381 2.93 -5.37 14.86
N GLU A 382 1.93 -4.83 14.21
CA GLU A 382 1.84 -4.79 12.75
C GLU A 382 3.05 -4.10 12.10
N LEU A 383 3.46 -2.96 12.67
CA LEU A 383 4.65 -2.25 12.22
C LEU A 383 5.96 -3.01 12.45
N ASN A 384 6.05 -3.72 13.58
CA ASN A 384 7.27 -4.42 13.98
C ASN A 384 7.44 -5.74 13.24
N TYR A 385 6.34 -6.45 12.97
CA TYR A 385 6.36 -7.79 12.38
C TYR A 385 5.98 -7.81 10.90
N GLY A 386 5.53 -6.68 10.37
CA GLY A 386 5.27 -6.50 8.94
C GLY A 386 4.04 -7.26 8.46
N TYR A 387 2.91 -7.07 9.14
CA TYR A 387 1.61 -7.55 8.66
C TYR A 387 0.56 -6.44 8.73
N ASN A 388 -0.45 -6.51 7.87
CA ASN A 388 -1.56 -5.57 7.75
C ASN A 388 -2.77 -6.39 7.35
N THR A 389 -3.29 -7.17 8.28
CA THR A 389 -4.33 -8.17 8.03
C THR A 389 -5.19 -8.33 9.27
N GLU A 390 -6.50 -8.36 9.06
CA GLU A 390 -7.47 -8.71 10.11
C GLU A 390 -8.48 -9.73 9.59
N GLU A 391 -8.80 -10.71 10.43
CA GLU A 391 -9.71 -11.80 10.10
C GLU A 391 -10.97 -11.73 10.95
N PHE A 392 -12.13 -11.73 10.31
CA PHE A 392 -13.43 -11.77 10.97
C PHE A 392 -14.15 -13.08 10.67
N ILE A 393 -14.51 -13.79 11.73
CA ILE A 393 -15.26 -15.04 11.66
C ILE A 393 -16.70 -14.76 12.10
N ILE A 394 -17.65 -15.07 11.23
CA ILE A 394 -19.08 -14.92 11.50
C ILE A 394 -19.72 -16.30 11.63
N GLU A 395 -20.17 -16.61 12.83
CA GLU A 395 -20.91 -17.82 13.15
C GLU A 395 -22.40 -17.51 13.29
N LYS A 396 -23.26 -18.48 12.92
CA LYS A 396 -24.72 -18.38 13.06
C LYS A 396 -25.28 -17.10 12.42
N SER A 397 -24.83 -16.80 11.22
CA SER A 397 -25.20 -15.59 10.50
C SER A 397 -26.72 -15.56 10.22
N ASP A 398 -27.33 -14.39 10.41
CA ASP A 398 -28.69 -14.14 9.95
C ASP A 398 -28.74 -14.14 8.41
N LYS A 399 -29.74 -14.82 7.84
CA LYS A 399 -29.97 -14.80 6.39
C LYS A 399 -30.46 -13.42 5.96
N GLY A 400 -29.83 -12.87 4.92
CA GLY A 400 -30.20 -11.59 4.36
C GLY A 400 -29.01 -10.78 3.87
N LYS A 401 -29.24 -9.50 3.58
CA LYS A 401 -28.22 -8.56 3.14
C LYS A 401 -27.41 -8.06 4.33
N TRP A 402 -26.12 -8.21 4.26
CA TRP A 402 -25.15 -7.59 5.17
C TRP A 402 -24.52 -6.37 4.50
N LEU A 403 -24.18 -5.36 5.28
CA LEU A 403 -23.43 -4.20 4.83
C LEU A 403 -22.10 -4.17 5.58
N ILE A 404 -21.05 -3.84 4.86
CA ILE A 404 -19.74 -3.58 5.42
C ILE A 404 -19.42 -2.12 5.10
N ASN A 405 -19.33 -1.32 6.16
CA ASN A 405 -18.96 0.08 6.04
C ASN A 405 -17.51 0.23 6.49
N ILE A 406 -16.71 0.95 5.70
CA ILE A 406 -15.33 1.27 6.05
C ILE A 406 -15.23 2.79 6.17
N GLU A 407 -14.83 3.27 7.34
CA GLU A 407 -14.60 4.69 7.60
C GLU A 407 -13.11 4.93 7.81
N ASN A 408 -12.51 5.77 6.99
CA ASN A 408 -11.09 6.12 7.07
C ASN A 408 -10.89 7.34 7.98
N TYR A 409 -10.03 7.22 8.98
CA TYR A 409 -9.65 8.32 9.89
C TYR A 409 -8.31 8.97 9.53
N THR A 410 -7.50 8.28 8.75
CA THR A 410 -6.27 8.85 8.22
C THR A 410 -6.60 9.75 7.03
N ILE A 411 -6.10 10.99 7.04
CA ILE A 411 -6.16 11.82 5.84
C ILE A 411 -5.33 11.12 4.78
N GLN A 412 -5.98 10.67 3.71
CA GLN A 412 -5.30 9.95 2.64
C GLN A 412 -4.26 10.83 1.97
N ASP A 413 -3.09 10.27 1.78
CA ASP A 413 -2.12 10.81 0.84
C ASP A 413 -2.57 10.41 -0.57
N GLU A 414 -3.12 11.39 -1.30
CA GLU A 414 -3.62 11.18 -2.66
C GLU A 414 -2.52 10.71 -3.62
N SER A 415 -1.25 11.01 -3.32
CA SER A 415 -0.10 10.60 -4.14
C SER A 415 0.30 9.13 -3.87
N ASN A 416 -0.08 8.59 -2.70
CA ASN A 416 0.23 7.23 -2.30
C ASN A 416 -0.95 6.63 -1.50
N PRO A 417 -2.11 6.45 -2.14
CA PRO A 417 -3.35 6.07 -1.47
C PRO A 417 -3.25 4.69 -0.82
N THR A 418 -4.02 4.54 0.25
CA THR A 418 -4.19 3.24 0.90
C THR A 418 -5.29 2.46 0.21
N TYR A 419 -5.00 1.20 -0.06
CA TYR A 419 -5.95 0.24 -0.60
C TYR A 419 -6.20 -0.87 0.40
N ILE A 420 -7.47 -1.26 0.50
CA ILE A 420 -7.93 -2.39 1.30
C ILE A 420 -8.50 -3.43 0.33
N LYS A 421 -8.06 -4.68 0.49
CA LYS A 421 -8.59 -5.86 -0.19
C LYS A 421 -9.37 -6.70 0.84
N TYR A 422 -10.48 -7.27 0.45
CA TYR A 422 -11.27 -8.20 1.27
C TYR A 422 -11.83 -9.35 0.42
#